data_2c2f313e785d4b5fe84366b3704b7692
#
_entry.id   2c2f313e785d4b5fe84366b3704b7692
#
_cell.length_a   1.000
_cell.length_b   1.000
_cell.length_c   1.000
_cell.angle_alpha   90.00
_cell.angle_beta   90.00
_cell.angle_gamma   90.00
#
_symmetry.space_group_name_H-M   'P 1'
#
loop_
_entity.id
_entity.type
_entity.pdbx_description
1 polymer ?
#
loop_
_entity_poly.entity_id
_entity_poly.type
_entity_poly.pdbx_seq_one_letter_code
_entity_poly.pdbx_strand_id
1 'polypeptide(L)'
;SRGIFKMRYVVLAVVAVLTVPAYTAQGMNSYMYGNDSVGAGEGTEVYADEQEIDQIFGRSNMMMALVPSGDNVKEREFADEISDLPYTKSVLSLSQTLPQGVPESFLPESVTGLLHDESGWSRILIYVRSKGESEKAFQYSDEIQSIMKKYYPEESYLVGATPSTQDIKTTITADYSRVNTLSLIGVFVVVMFSFRSVLIPIITMIPIEVAIFINMAVPYIAGETMIFIGYIIVSSIQLGATVDYAILTTNNYIACRKELDKNAAAVETLKRSIPSILTSGSILTIVGYILYHVSSIAAIGDMGHLIGRGAILSMILVCTLMPALLVLGDRILMNSELDMIREFFRKRRERRGFGRKKTAAEPDACEEEKRNER
;
A
#
# COMPACT_ATOMS: atom_id res chain seq x y z
N SER A 1 16.20 23.37 -20.29
CA SER A 1 17.13 22.28 -19.92
C SER A 1 18.44 22.76 -19.28
N ARG A 2 19.18 23.74 -19.85
CA ARG A 2 20.43 24.25 -19.24
C ARG A 2 20.22 24.92 -17.89
N GLY A 3 19.10 25.63 -17.68
CA GLY A 3 18.76 26.26 -16.40
C GLY A 3 18.49 25.25 -15.30
N ILE A 4 17.69 24.22 -15.59
CA ILE A 4 17.36 23.12 -14.66
C ILE A 4 18.64 22.41 -14.21
N PHE A 5 19.54 22.15 -15.14
CA PHE A 5 20.78 21.46 -14.82
C PHE A 5 21.78 22.29 -13.98
N LYS A 6 21.79 23.62 -14.12
CA LYS A 6 22.59 24.50 -13.26
C LYS A 6 22.16 24.46 -11.79
N MET A 7 20.87 24.24 -11.52
CA MET A 7 20.30 24.13 -10.17
C MET A 7 20.40 22.75 -9.54
N ARG A 8 21.08 21.79 -10.18
CA ARG A 8 21.13 20.37 -9.78
C ARG A 8 21.47 20.13 -8.30
N TYR A 9 22.46 20.85 -7.76
CA TYR A 9 22.86 20.68 -6.37
C TYR A 9 21.81 21.22 -5.39
N VAL A 10 21.13 22.32 -5.79
CA VAL A 10 20.03 22.88 -5.02
C VAL A 10 18.85 21.91 -5.02
N VAL A 11 18.49 21.35 -6.17
CA VAL A 11 17.43 20.34 -6.30
C VAL A 11 17.75 19.11 -5.44
N LEU A 12 18.98 18.60 -5.50
CA LEU A 12 19.40 17.46 -4.66
C LEU A 12 19.27 17.77 -3.17
N ALA A 13 19.74 18.94 -2.74
CA ALA A 13 19.65 19.35 -1.33
C ALA A 13 18.20 19.52 -0.87
N VAL A 14 17.37 20.22 -1.67
CA VAL A 14 15.94 20.42 -1.35
C VAL A 14 15.20 19.10 -1.28
N VAL A 15 15.40 18.21 -2.26
CA VAL A 15 14.75 16.91 -2.28
C VAL A 15 15.21 16.04 -1.10
N ALA A 16 16.49 16.00 -0.77
CA ALA A 16 17.01 15.26 0.37
C ALA A 16 16.40 15.76 1.70
N VAL A 17 16.23 17.09 1.86
CA VAL A 17 15.59 17.68 3.05
C VAL A 17 14.10 17.36 3.09
N LEU A 18 13.40 17.38 1.95
CA LEU A 18 11.95 17.11 1.88
C LEU A 18 11.60 15.62 2.02
N THR A 19 12.50 14.72 1.66
CA THR A 19 12.24 13.26 1.67
C THR A 19 11.93 12.76 3.09
N VAL A 20 12.67 13.19 4.10
CA VAL A 20 12.47 12.72 5.47
C VAL A 20 11.13 13.17 6.05
N PRO A 21 10.76 14.49 6.01
CA PRO A 21 9.43 14.90 6.43
C PRO A 21 8.29 14.26 5.63
N ALA A 22 8.45 14.10 4.32
CA ALA A 22 7.44 13.46 3.49
C ALA A 22 7.24 11.98 3.85
N TYR A 23 8.33 11.26 4.11
CA TYR A 23 8.28 9.86 4.56
C TYR A 23 7.59 9.72 5.92
N THR A 24 7.87 10.61 6.87
CA THR A 24 7.20 10.58 8.19
C THR A 24 5.73 10.98 8.08
N ALA A 25 5.40 12.02 7.32
CA ALA A 25 4.05 12.52 7.14
C ALA A 25 3.12 11.47 6.47
N GLN A 26 3.61 10.73 5.48
CA GLN A 26 2.80 9.66 4.87
C GLN A 26 2.40 8.56 5.86
N GLY A 27 3.26 8.28 6.87
CA GLY A 27 2.97 7.30 7.92
C GLY A 27 2.00 7.80 8.99
N MET A 28 1.69 9.12 8.99
CA MET A 28 0.79 9.77 9.95
C MET A 28 -0.60 10.06 9.38
N ASN A 29 -0.89 9.61 8.16
CA ASN A 29 -2.20 9.76 7.54
C ASN A 29 -3.28 9.04 8.35
N SER A 30 -4.46 9.66 8.41
CA SER A 30 -5.68 9.01 8.87
C SER A 30 -6.31 8.22 7.73
N TYR A 31 -6.62 6.95 7.98
CA TYR A 31 -7.18 6.07 6.95
C TYR A 31 -8.59 5.61 7.30
N MET A 32 -9.43 5.48 6.26
CA MET A 32 -10.70 4.78 6.28
C MET A 32 -10.56 3.42 5.60
N TYR A 33 -11.10 2.38 6.21
CA TYR A 33 -10.94 0.98 5.77
C TYR A 33 -12.27 0.32 5.36
N GLY A 34 -13.41 0.80 5.88
CA GLY A 34 -14.71 0.16 5.75
C GLY A 34 -15.63 0.79 4.71
N ASN A 35 -16.92 0.46 4.81
CA ASN A 35 -17.95 0.91 3.89
C ASN A 35 -18.16 2.44 3.91
N ASP A 36 -17.89 3.10 5.04
CA ASP A 36 -17.97 4.57 5.14
C ASP A 36 -17.02 5.25 4.14
N SER A 37 -15.97 4.53 3.70
CA SER A 37 -15.03 5.00 2.67
C SER A 37 -15.61 5.02 1.23
N VAL A 38 -16.64 4.25 0.97
CA VAL A 38 -17.28 4.12 -0.34
C VAL A 38 -18.55 4.97 -0.45
N GLY A 39 -18.82 5.79 0.57
CA GLY A 39 -20.00 6.65 0.64
C GLY A 39 -20.18 7.60 -0.54
N ALA A 40 -21.34 8.23 -0.60
CA ALA A 40 -21.64 9.24 -1.60
C ALA A 40 -20.72 10.45 -1.46
N GLY A 41 -20.20 10.97 -2.56
CA GLY A 41 -19.34 12.15 -2.57
C GLY A 41 -20.08 13.40 -2.09
N GLU A 42 -19.33 14.32 -1.47
CA GLU A 42 -19.86 15.63 -1.07
C GLU A 42 -20.52 16.33 -2.28
N GLY A 43 -21.72 16.88 -2.05
CA GLY A 43 -22.51 17.55 -3.10
C GLY A 43 -23.46 16.63 -3.86
N THR A 44 -23.52 15.33 -3.55
CA THR A 44 -24.57 14.44 -4.05
C THR A 44 -25.85 14.53 -3.19
N GLU A 45 -27.01 14.24 -3.77
CA GLU A 45 -28.30 14.21 -3.06
C GLU A 45 -28.27 13.16 -1.93
N VAL A 46 -27.70 12.00 -2.18
CA VAL A 46 -27.54 10.92 -1.17
C VAL A 46 -26.72 11.37 0.03
N TYR A 47 -25.66 12.13 -0.18
CA TYR A 47 -24.86 12.69 0.92
C TYR A 47 -25.67 13.68 1.77
N ALA A 48 -26.50 14.53 1.12
CA ALA A 48 -27.36 15.47 1.82
C ALA A 48 -28.43 14.74 2.65
N ASP A 49 -29.05 13.71 2.08
CA ASP A 49 -30.07 12.88 2.76
C ASP A 49 -29.46 12.13 3.97
N GLU A 50 -28.25 11.57 3.84
CA GLU A 50 -27.54 10.94 4.97
C GLU A 50 -27.28 11.92 6.11
N GLN A 51 -26.88 13.16 5.79
CA GLN A 51 -26.64 14.18 6.80
C GLN A 51 -27.93 14.60 7.52
N GLU A 52 -29.05 14.70 6.79
CA GLU A 52 -30.35 15.03 7.38
C GLU A 52 -30.85 13.90 8.29
N ILE A 53 -30.72 12.65 7.88
CA ILE A 53 -31.05 11.47 8.70
C ILE A 53 -30.22 11.45 9.98
N ASP A 54 -28.89 11.70 9.87
CA ASP A 54 -28.00 11.76 11.02
C ASP A 54 -28.37 12.88 12.02
N GLN A 55 -28.86 14.02 11.51
CA GLN A 55 -29.30 15.14 12.36
C GLN A 55 -30.61 14.83 13.09
N ILE A 56 -31.55 14.15 12.44
CA ILE A 56 -32.88 13.88 12.99
C ILE A 56 -32.85 12.68 13.97
N PHE A 57 -32.24 11.58 13.58
CA PHE A 57 -32.28 10.32 14.33
C PHE A 57 -31.03 10.06 15.17
N GLY A 58 -29.97 10.85 14.95
CA GLY A 58 -28.64 10.61 15.53
C GLY A 58 -27.99 9.38 14.89
N ARG A 59 -26.67 9.35 14.96
CA ARG A 59 -25.90 8.22 14.44
C ARG A 59 -26.15 6.97 15.26
N SER A 60 -26.31 5.86 14.56
CA SER A 60 -26.52 4.57 15.16
C SER A 60 -25.71 3.52 14.40
N ASN A 61 -24.79 2.89 15.09
CA ASN A 61 -23.95 1.81 14.58
C ASN A 61 -24.43 0.49 15.18
N MET A 62 -24.77 -0.47 14.32
CA MET A 62 -25.28 -1.77 14.71
C MET A 62 -24.14 -2.80 14.70
N MET A 63 -23.99 -3.48 15.82
CA MET A 63 -23.17 -4.68 15.96
C MET A 63 -24.09 -5.83 16.37
N MET A 64 -23.72 -7.06 16.02
CA MET A 64 -24.49 -8.25 16.38
C MET A 64 -23.56 -9.26 17.06
N ALA A 65 -23.89 -9.64 18.28
CA ALA A 65 -23.25 -10.75 18.94
C ALA A 65 -23.95 -12.05 18.57
N LEU A 66 -23.21 -13.03 18.10
CA LEU A 66 -23.65 -14.41 17.88
C LEU A 66 -23.09 -15.24 19.03
N VAL A 67 -23.99 -15.81 19.81
CA VAL A 67 -23.65 -16.62 21.00
C VAL A 67 -24.46 -17.95 20.98
N PRO A 68 -23.94 -19.02 21.60
CA PRO A 68 -24.70 -20.26 21.73
C PRO A 68 -26.03 -20.03 22.47
N SER A 69 -27.12 -20.53 21.88
CA SER A 69 -28.46 -20.48 22.49
C SER A 69 -28.64 -21.53 23.60
N GLY A 70 -29.67 -21.40 24.41
CA GLY A 70 -30.08 -22.41 25.40
C GLY A 70 -29.90 -21.99 26.86
N ASP A 71 -29.17 -20.90 27.13
CA ASP A 71 -29.04 -20.31 28.48
C ASP A 71 -29.58 -18.87 28.49
N ASN A 72 -30.89 -18.73 28.60
CA ASN A 72 -31.56 -17.44 28.57
C ASN A 72 -31.19 -16.54 29.78
N VAL A 73 -30.72 -17.12 30.89
CA VAL A 73 -30.27 -16.33 32.05
C VAL A 73 -28.95 -15.64 31.73
N LYS A 74 -28.02 -16.42 31.23
CA LYS A 74 -26.68 -15.93 30.82
C LYS A 74 -26.77 -14.92 29.66
N GLU A 75 -27.64 -15.17 28.68
CA GLU A 75 -27.90 -14.24 27.59
C GLU A 75 -28.43 -12.91 28.10
N ARG A 76 -29.38 -12.95 29.08
CA ARG A 76 -29.92 -11.75 29.69
C ARG A 76 -28.89 -10.97 30.49
N GLU A 77 -28.07 -11.63 31.32
CA GLU A 77 -27.02 -10.98 32.09
C GLU A 77 -26.01 -10.30 31.17
N PHE A 78 -25.62 -10.95 30.06
CA PHE A 78 -24.77 -10.35 29.05
C PHE A 78 -25.43 -9.13 28.38
N ALA A 79 -26.70 -9.25 27.97
CA ALA A 79 -27.44 -8.16 27.33
C ALA A 79 -27.64 -6.97 28.27
N ASP A 80 -27.89 -7.23 29.56
CA ASP A 80 -28.04 -6.19 30.59
C ASP A 80 -26.71 -5.46 30.83
N GLU A 81 -25.58 -6.20 30.98
CA GLU A 81 -24.23 -5.58 31.12
C GLU A 81 -23.86 -4.68 29.91
N ILE A 82 -24.24 -5.09 28.70
CA ILE A 82 -24.03 -4.25 27.48
C ILE A 82 -24.97 -3.04 27.45
N SER A 83 -26.23 -3.21 27.92
CA SER A 83 -27.21 -2.12 27.97
C SER A 83 -26.83 -1.02 28.96
N ASP A 84 -26.12 -1.35 30.03
CA ASP A 84 -25.63 -0.40 31.03
C ASP A 84 -24.44 0.45 30.57
N LEU A 85 -23.82 0.14 29.43
CA LEU A 85 -22.73 0.91 28.92
C LEU A 85 -23.21 2.29 28.40
N PRO A 86 -22.48 3.38 28.71
CA PRO A 86 -22.95 4.75 28.46
C PRO A 86 -23.11 5.09 26.98
N TYR A 87 -22.44 4.36 26.11
CA TYR A 87 -22.51 4.53 24.66
C TYR A 87 -23.51 3.63 23.96
N THR A 88 -24.10 2.67 24.67
CA THR A 88 -25.16 1.82 24.14
C THR A 88 -26.45 2.60 23.99
N LYS A 89 -27.11 2.49 22.85
CA LYS A 89 -28.41 3.10 22.56
C LYS A 89 -29.52 2.15 22.90
N SER A 90 -29.40 0.90 22.50
CA SER A 90 -30.34 -0.19 22.78
C SER A 90 -29.69 -1.54 22.51
N VAL A 91 -30.12 -2.55 23.22
CA VAL A 91 -29.82 -3.96 22.96
C VAL A 91 -31.14 -4.67 22.68
N LEU A 92 -31.15 -5.55 21.70
CA LEU A 92 -32.29 -6.38 21.36
C LEU A 92 -31.85 -7.85 21.37
N SER A 93 -32.33 -8.58 22.38
CA SER A 93 -32.16 -10.02 22.50
C SER A 93 -33.48 -10.69 22.78
N LEU A 94 -33.59 -11.99 22.55
CA LEU A 94 -34.81 -12.75 22.84
C LEU A 94 -35.04 -12.81 24.34
N SER A 95 -34.01 -13.01 25.13
CA SER A 95 -34.04 -13.08 26.58
C SER A 95 -34.51 -11.78 27.27
N GLN A 96 -34.23 -10.60 26.68
CA GLN A 96 -34.74 -9.32 27.18
C GLN A 96 -36.16 -9.04 26.72
N THR A 97 -36.58 -9.52 25.55
CA THR A 97 -37.92 -9.31 24.99
C THR A 97 -38.96 -10.18 25.72
N LEU A 98 -38.57 -11.36 26.18
CA LEU A 98 -39.42 -12.28 26.90
C LEU A 98 -39.43 -11.99 28.41
N PRO A 99 -40.60 -11.81 29.05
CA PRO A 99 -40.67 -11.81 30.50
C PRO A 99 -40.18 -13.13 31.10
N GLN A 100 -39.58 -13.08 32.30
CA GLN A 100 -39.09 -14.27 32.97
C GLN A 100 -40.22 -15.34 33.17
N GLY A 101 -39.93 -16.55 32.73
CA GLY A 101 -40.87 -17.68 32.85
C GLY A 101 -41.88 -17.82 31.71
N VAL A 102 -41.83 -16.98 30.70
CA VAL A 102 -42.66 -17.12 29.49
C VAL A 102 -41.89 -17.97 28.46
N PRO A 103 -42.44 -19.11 27.99
CA PRO A 103 -41.85 -19.93 26.96
C PRO A 103 -41.76 -19.18 25.62
N GLU A 104 -40.71 -19.43 24.81
CA GLU A 104 -40.50 -18.84 23.48
C GLU A 104 -41.68 -19.11 22.52
N SER A 105 -42.40 -20.23 22.72
CA SER A 105 -43.57 -20.61 21.93
C SER A 105 -44.75 -19.62 21.99
N PHE A 106 -44.70 -18.63 22.89
CA PHE A 106 -45.70 -17.53 22.93
C PHE A 106 -45.37 -16.39 21.96
N LEU A 107 -44.15 -16.34 21.42
CA LEU A 107 -43.79 -15.35 20.42
C LEU A 107 -44.08 -15.86 19.00
N PRO A 108 -44.42 -14.97 18.05
CA PRO A 108 -44.53 -15.33 16.64
C PRO A 108 -43.18 -15.82 16.11
N GLU A 109 -43.19 -16.84 15.24
CA GLU A 109 -42.01 -17.38 14.59
C GLU A 109 -41.22 -16.29 13.83
N SER A 110 -41.89 -15.25 13.35
CA SER A 110 -41.25 -14.09 12.72
C SER A 110 -40.32 -13.30 13.64
N VAL A 111 -40.52 -13.37 14.98
CA VAL A 111 -39.67 -12.70 15.98
C VAL A 111 -38.61 -13.68 16.49
N THR A 112 -39.02 -14.89 16.84
CA THR A 112 -38.09 -15.92 17.34
C THR A 112 -37.03 -16.26 16.27
N GLY A 113 -37.43 -16.47 15.02
CA GLY A 113 -36.53 -16.81 13.93
C GLY A 113 -35.53 -15.69 13.53
N LEU A 114 -35.82 -14.43 13.93
CA LEU A 114 -34.85 -13.33 13.75
C LEU A 114 -33.75 -13.36 14.81
N LEU A 115 -34.06 -13.75 16.04
CA LEU A 115 -33.15 -13.66 17.19
C LEU A 115 -32.56 -15.01 17.60
N HIS A 116 -33.29 -16.12 17.42
CA HIS A 116 -32.77 -17.48 17.59
C HIS A 116 -32.77 -18.22 16.25
N ASP A 117 -31.74 -19.06 16.04
CA ASP A 117 -31.66 -19.91 14.87
C ASP A 117 -31.79 -21.39 15.27
N GLU A 118 -32.37 -22.20 14.38
CA GLU A 118 -32.49 -23.65 14.54
C GLU A 118 -31.15 -24.36 14.71
N SER A 119 -30.03 -23.72 14.26
CA SER A 119 -28.67 -24.22 14.40
C SER A 119 -28.08 -24.06 15.81
N GLY A 120 -28.85 -23.50 16.78
CA GLY A 120 -28.41 -23.34 18.16
C GLY A 120 -27.65 -22.05 18.46
N TRP A 121 -27.89 -20.99 17.68
CA TRP A 121 -27.30 -19.67 17.87
C TRP A 121 -28.33 -18.62 18.21
N SER A 122 -28.00 -17.75 19.18
CA SER A 122 -28.72 -16.52 19.49
C SER A 122 -28.06 -15.32 18.85
N ARG A 123 -28.86 -14.42 18.30
CA ARG A 123 -28.47 -13.12 17.73
C ARG A 123 -28.86 -12.02 18.67
N ILE A 124 -27.88 -11.27 19.18
CA ILE A 124 -28.12 -10.13 20.07
C ILE A 124 -27.70 -8.88 19.29
N LEU A 125 -28.67 -8.02 18.96
CA LEU A 125 -28.43 -6.78 18.21
C LEU A 125 -28.09 -5.66 19.19
N ILE A 126 -26.92 -5.05 19.01
CA ILE A 126 -26.38 -4.02 19.86
C ILE A 126 -26.26 -2.74 19.04
N TYR A 127 -27.01 -1.71 19.43
CA TYR A 127 -26.98 -0.40 18.80
C TYR A 127 -26.13 0.57 19.64
N VAL A 128 -25.07 1.11 19.03
CA VAL A 128 -24.08 1.96 19.68
C VAL A 128 -24.12 3.38 19.11
N ARG A 129 -23.95 4.39 19.96
CA ARG A 129 -23.92 5.81 19.57
C ARG A 129 -22.56 6.20 19.03
N SER A 130 -22.22 5.72 17.83
CA SER A 130 -20.96 6.05 17.13
C SER A 130 -21.15 6.03 15.63
N LYS A 131 -20.14 6.55 14.89
CA LYS A 131 -20.01 6.24 13.48
C LYS A 131 -19.57 4.78 13.34
N GLY A 132 -19.81 4.16 12.17
CA GLY A 132 -19.39 2.79 11.87
C GLY A 132 -17.88 2.63 11.95
N GLU A 133 -17.13 3.64 11.49
CA GLU A 133 -15.68 3.67 11.51
C GLU A 133 -15.14 4.89 12.25
N SER A 134 -14.62 4.68 13.44
CA SER A 134 -13.92 5.66 14.26
C SER A 134 -13.09 4.96 15.34
N GLU A 135 -12.06 5.61 15.85
CA GLU A 135 -11.27 5.06 16.97
C GLU A 135 -12.13 4.73 18.19
N LYS A 136 -13.16 5.55 18.45
CA LYS A 136 -14.13 5.27 19.54
C LYS A 136 -14.97 4.04 19.24
N ALA A 137 -15.43 3.87 18.00
CA ALA A 137 -16.21 2.69 17.62
C ALA A 137 -15.40 1.40 17.77
N PHE A 138 -14.11 1.44 17.42
CA PHE A 138 -13.18 0.32 17.60
C PHE A 138 -12.97 -0.01 19.08
N GLN A 139 -12.78 1.01 19.95
CA GLN A 139 -12.70 0.82 21.40
C GLN A 139 -13.98 0.21 21.97
N TYR A 140 -15.15 0.65 21.54
CA TYR A 140 -16.43 0.07 21.95
C TYR A 140 -16.59 -1.37 21.47
N SER A 141 -16.15 -1.66 20.25
CA SER A 141 -16.12 -3.02 19.71
C SER A 141 -15.24 -3.96 20.55
N ASP A 142 -14.04 -3.50 20.92
CA ASP A 142 -13.10 -4.25 21.76
C ASP A 142 -13.68 -4.50 23.18
N GLU A 143 -14.31 -3.49 23.77
CA GLU A 143 -14.95 -3.61 25.08
C GLU A 143 -16.14 -4.59 25.05
N ILE A 144 -17.04 -4.46 24.07
CA ILE A 144 -18.15 -5.41 23.85
C ILE A 144 -17.63 -6.83 23.62
N GLN A 145 -16.59 -6.99 22.82
CA GLN A 145 -15.98 -8.30 22.59
C GLN A 145 -15.36 -8.88 23.87
N SER A 146 -14.75 -8.04 24.70
CA SER A 146 -14.17 -8.47 25.98
C SER A 146 -15.27 -8.94 26.96
N ILE A 147 -16.39 -8.20 27.05
CA ILE A 147 -17.53 -8.60 27.85
C ILE A 147 -18.14 -9.90 27.29
N MET A 148 -18.31 -10.00 25.97
CA MET A 148 -18.82 -11.20 25.33
C MET A 148 -17.95 -12.43 25.64
N LYS A 149 -16.63 -12.31 25.60
CA LYS A 149 -15.69 -13.40 25.96
C LYS A 149 -15.71 -13.77 27.45
N LYS A 150 -16.09 -12.86 28.33
CA LYS A 150 -16.31 -13.15 29.77
C LYS A 150 -17.46 -14.12 29.98
N TYR A 151 -18.57 -13.94 29.23
CA TYR A 151 -19.72 -14.82 29.28
C TYR A 151 -19.59 -16.05 28.39
N TYR A 152 -19.02 -15.88 27.18
CA TYR A 152 -18.90 -16.91 26.14
C TYR A 152 -17.45 -17.05 25.68
N PRO A 153 -16.57 -17.74 26.45
CA PRO A 153 -15.13 -17.77 26.19
C PRO A 153 -14.74 -18.58 24.94
N GLU A 154 -15.51 -19.65 24.61
CA GLU A 154 -15.12 -20.56 23.55
C GLU A 154 -15.76 -20.22 22.21
N GLU A 155 -17.07 -20.12 22.14
CA GLU A 155 -17.83 -19.90 20.91
C GLU A 155 -18.65 -18.63 21.00
N SER A 156 -18.15 -17.54 20.46
CA SER A 156 -18.87 -16.28 20.32
C SER A 156 -18.23 -15.41 19.25
N TYR A 157 -19.06 -14.72 18.48
CA TYR A 157 -18.62 -13.88 17.37
C TYR A 157 -19.32 -12.53 17.45
N LEU A 158 -18.52 -11.46 17.40
CA LEU A 158 -19.05 -10.11 17.23
C LEU A 158 -18.95 -9.74 15.76
N VAL A 159 -20.08 -9.47 15.11
CA VAL A 159 -20.17 -9.15 13.69
C VAL A 159 -20.87 -7.81 13.48
N GLY A 160 -20.61 -7.15 12.37
CA GLY A 160 -21.16 -5.85 12.04
C GLY A 160 -20.15 -4.99 11.29
N ALA A 161 -20.54 -3.77 10.93
CA ALA A 161 -19.66 -2.89 10.17
C ALA A 161 -18.34 -2.61 10.92
N THR A 162 -18.39 -2.24 12.19
CA THR A 162 -17.20 -1.90 12.98
C THR A 162 -16.26 -3.08 13.22
N PRO A 163 -16.69 -4.24 13.74
CA PRO A 163 -15.80 -5.39 13.90
C PRO A 163 -15.18 -5.83 12.57
N SER A 164 -15.97 -5.90 11.50
CA SER A 164 -15.47 -6.27 10.17
C SER A 164 -14.42 -5.27 9.63
N THR A 165 -14.66 -3.98 9.81
CA THR A 165 -13.70 -2.93 9.43
C THR A 165 -12.41 -3.02 10.25
N GLN A 166 -12.50 -3.37 11.53
CA GLN A 166 -11.34 -3.57 12.40
C GLN A 166 -10.49 -4.77 11.96
N ASP A 167 -11.12 -5.88 11.59
CA ASP A 167 -10.44 -7.05 11.03
C ASP A 167 -9.79 -6.74 9.68
N ILE A 168 -10.50 -6.00 8.83
CA ILE A 168 -9.95 -5.49 7.56
C ILE A 168 -8.72 -4.61 7.84
N LYS A 169 -8.81 -3.64 8.75
CA LYS A 169 -7.71 -2.74 9.13
C LYS A 169 -6.46 -3.52 9.53
N THR A 170 -6.61 -4.50 10.40
CA THR A 170 -5.47 -5.30 10.90
C THR A 170 -4.84 -6.15 9.79
N THR A 171 -5.66 -6.81 8.99
CA THR A 171 -5.22 -7.69 7.90
C THR A 171 -4.56 -6.90 6.77
N ILE A 172 -5.24 -5.85 6.28
CA ILE A 172 -4.73 -5.06 5.15
C ILE A 172 -3.46 -4.28 5.52
N THR A 173 -3.34 -3.79 6.76
CA THR A 173 -2.13 -3.09 7.20
C THR A 173 -0.91 -4.03 7.19
N ALA A 174 -1.08 -5.27 7.61
CA ALA A 174 -0.03 -6.28 7.53
C ALA A 174 0.32 -6.65 6.08
N ASP A 175 -0.68 -6.82 5.23
CA ASP A 175 -0.49 -7.18 3.82
C ASP A 175 0.10 -6.04 3.00
N TYR A 176 -0.23 -4.78 3.31
CA TYR A 176 0.36 -3.62 2.64
C TYR A 176 1.88 -3.63 2.64
N SER A 177 2.49 -3.88 3.80
CA SER A 177 3.96 -3.93 3.90
C SER A 177 4.56 -4.99 2.99
N ARG A 178 3.89 -6.15 2.86
CA ARG A 178 4.33 -7.24 1.98
C ARG A 178 4.16 -6.88 0.50
N VAL A 179 2.99 -6.34 0.13
CA VAL A 179 2.67 -5.95 -1.26
C VAL A 179 3.59 -4.83 -1.72
N ASN A 180 3.81 -3.80 -0.90
CA ASN A 180 4.71 -2.69 -1.25
C ASN A 180 6.15 -3.17 -1.44
N THR A 181 6.66 -4.00 -0.52
CA THR A 181 8.00 -4.60 -0.63
C THR A 181 8.13 -5.47 -1.89
N LEU A 182 7.13 -6.29 -2.18
CA LEU A 182 7.13 -7.16 -3.37
C LEU A 182 7.08 -6.35 -4.67
N SER A 183 6.28 -5.28 -4.72
CA SER A 183 6.21 -4.36 -5.85
C SER A 183 7.54 -3.66 -6.10
N LEU A 184 8.18 -3.18 -5.04
CA LEU A 184 9.50 -2.55 -5.10
C LEU A 184 10.57 -3.53 -5.62
N ILE A 185 10.59 -4.75 -5.09
CA ILE A 185 11.49 -5.81 -5.55
C ILE A 185 11.19 -6.17 -7.02
N GLY A 186 9.93 -6.29 -7.41
CA GLY A 186 9.52 -6.58 -8.79
C GLY A 186 10.05 -5.53 -9.77
N VAL A 187 9.82 -4.25 -9.49
CA VAL A 187 10.33 -3.16 -10.32
C VAL A 187 11.86 -3.13 -10.33
N PHE A 188 12.51 -3.32 -9.17
CA PHE A 188 13.96 -3.42 -9.07
C PHE A 188 14.51 -4.51 -9.98
N VAL A 189 13.94 -5.70 -9.96
CA VAL A 189 14.35 -6.85 -10.76
C VAL A 189 14.17 -6.56 -12.26
N VAL A 190 13.03 -6.01 -12.68
CA VAL A 190 12.77 -5.66 -14.08
C VAL A 190 13.80 -4.64 -14.58
N VAL A 191 14.05 -3.57 -13.83
CA VAL A 191 15.05 -2.55 -14.20
C VAL A 191 16.45 -3.13 -14.20
N MET A 192 16.79 -3.99 -13.23
CA MET A 192 18.07 -4.69 -13.16
C MET A 192 18.33 -5.55 -14.41
N PHE A 193 17.32 -6.30 -14.86
CA PHE A 193 17.45 -7.09 -16.10
C PHE A 193 17.54 -6.22 -17.35
N SER A 194 16.79 -5.13 -17.39
CA SER A 194 16.80 -4.19 -18.52
C SER A 194 18.19 -3.56 -18.73
N PHE A 195 18.83 -3.13 -17.65
CA PHE A 195 20.13 -2.45 -17.71
C PHE A 195 21.33 -3.36 -17.41
N ARG A 196 21.08 -4.60 -17.00
CA ARG A 196 22.15 -5.56 -16.61
C ARG A 196 23.08 -4.99 -15.53
N SER A 197 22.55 -4.22 -14.61
CA SER A 197 23.27 -3.59 -13.50
C SER A 197 22.41 -3.61 -12.25
N VAL A 198 23.02 -3.80 -11.08
CA VAL A 198 22.32 -3.78 -9.77
C VAL A 198 22.19 -2.35 -9.24
N LEU A 199 23.07 -1.44 -9.61
CA LEU A 199 23.09 -0.06 -9.09
C LEU A 199 22.19 0.90 -9.88
N ILE A 200 21.95 0.64 -11.16
CA ILE A 200 21.07 1.48 -11.99
C ILE A 200 19.63 1.50 -11.43
N PRO A 201 19.00 0.37 -11.04
CA PRO A 201 17.69 0.38 -10.40
C PRO A 201 17.62 1.31 -9.20
N ILE A 202 18.63 1.30 -8.33
CA ILE A 202 18.65 2.16 -7.13
C ILE A 202 18.57 3.64 -7.53
N ILE A 203 19.39 4.06 -8.49
CA ILE A 203 19.41 5.45 -8.96
C ILE A 203 18.09 5.84 -9.64
N THR A 204 17.48 4.93 -10.41
CA THR A 204 16.25 5.20 -11.16
C THR A 204 15.01 5.20 -10.28
N MET A 205 15.00 4.43 -9.18
CA MET A 205 13.85 4.34 -8.28
C MET A 205 13.75 5.51 -7.30
N ILE A 206 14.88 6.15 -6.92
CA ILE A 206 14.89 7.28 -5.97
C ILE A 206 13.90 8.40 -6.34
N PRO A 207 13.87 8.96 -7.57
CA PRO A 207 12.94 10.02 -7.92
C PRO A 207 11.46 9.58 -7.80
N ILE A 208 11.18 8.32 -8.07
CA ILE A 208 9.83 7.76 -8.05
C ILE A 208 9.34 7.60 -6.62
N GLU A 209 10.16 6.99 -5.76
CA GLU A 209 9.85 6.81 -4.33
C GLU A 209 9.65 8.17 -3.65
N VAL A 210 10.52 9.14 -3.92
CA VAL A 210 10.36 10.50 -3.38
C VAL A 210 9.06 11.14 -3.86
N ALA A 211 8.67 10.93 -5.12
CA ALA A 211 7.40 11.43 -5.64
C ALA A 211 6.20 10.79 -4.94
N ILE A 212 6.26 9.49 -4.63
CA ILE A 212 5.23 8.79 -3.88
C ILE A 212 5.16 9.34 -2.45
N PHE A 213 6.28 9.49 -1.75
CA PHE A 213 6.30 10.01 -0.38
C PHE A 213 5.71 11.43 -0.32
N ILE A 214 6.07 12.31 -1.25
CA ILE A 214 5.51 13.67 -1.30
C ILE A 214 4.01 13.62 -1.61
N ASN A 215 3.59 12.82 -2.58
CA ASN A 215 2.19 12.67 -2.95
C ASN A 215 1.35 12.20 -1.77
N MET A 216 1.83 11.21 -1.04
CA MET A 216 1.13 10.61 0.10
C MET A 216 1.23 11.45 1.38
N ALA A 217 2.15 12.41 1.46
CA ALA A 217 2.24 13.35 2.58
C ALA A 217 1.21 14.49 2.51
N VAL A 218 0.71 14.81 1.31
CA VAL A 218 -0.22 15.96 1.12
C VAL A 218 -1.52 15.80 1.90
N PRO A 219 -2.21 14.65 1.92
CA PRO A 219 -3.45 14.49 2.69
C PRO A 219 -3.25 14.73 4.19
N TYR A 220 -2.14 14.25 4.78
CA TYR A 220 -1.81 14.53 6.17
C TYR A 220 -1.67 16.04 6.44
N ILE A 221 -0.98 16.77 5.54
CA ILE A 221 -0.79 18.22 5.68
C ILE A 221 -2.11 18.97 5.50
N ALA A 222 -3.00 18.48 4.63
CA ALA A 222 -4.33 19.05 4.40
C ALA A 222 -5.33 18.68 5.50
N GLY A 223 -5.02 17.72 6.38
CA GLY A 223 -5.94 17.20 7.40
C GLY A 223 -7.06 16.33 6.80
N GLU A 224 -6.84 15.78 5.63
CA GLU A 224 -7.79 14.92 4.92
C GLU A 224 -7.62 13.45 5.35
N THR A 225 -8.73 12.72 5.40
CA THR A 225 -8.72 11.28 5.63
C THR A 225 -8.66 10.56 4.30
N MET A 226 -7.78 9.59 4.18
CA MET A 226 -7.59 8.82 2.95
C MET A 226 -8.25 7.45 3.02
N ILE A 227 -8.72 6.97 1.89
CA ILE A 227 -9.17 5.59 1.74
C ILE A 227 -7.94 4.68 1.63
N PHE A 228 -7.80 3.71 2.56
CA PHE A 228 -6.61 2.88 2.63
C PHE A 228 -6.39 2.02 1.38
N ILE A 229 -7.44 1.46 0.82
CA ILE A 229 -7.38 0.71 -0.46
C ILE A 229 -6.90 1.63 -1.59
N GLY A 230 -7.39 2.88 -1.63
CA GLY A 230 -6.94 3.88 -2.59
C GLY A 230 -5.44 4.20 -2.45
N TYR A 231 -4.95 4.30 -1.22
CA TYR A 231 -3.53 4.49 -0.94
C TYR A 231 -2.66 3.36 -1.52
N ILE A 232 -3.03 2.09 -1.29
CA ILE A 232 -2.29 0.92 -1.82
C ILE A 232 -2.30 0.90 -3.34
N ILE A 233 -3.48 1.08 -3.95
CA ILE A 233 -3.66 1.04 -5.40
C ILE A 233 -2.86 2.16 -6.06
N VAL A 234 -3.00 3.39 -5.57
CA VAL A 234 -2.36 4.56 -6.17
C VAL A 234 -0.84 4.51 -6.03
N SER A 235 -0.31 4.10 -4.87
CA SER A 235 1.15 3.95 -4.70
C SER A 235 1.73 2.92 -5.67
N SER A 236 1.05 1.80 -5.86
CA SER A 236 1.47 0.74 -6.81
C SER A 236 1.37 1.19 -8.27
N ILE A 237 0.27 1.88 -8.64
CA ILE A 237 0.09 2.44 -9.99
C ILE A 237 1.12 3.52 -10.26
N GLN A 238 1.36 4.43 -9.32
CA GLN A 238 2.35 5.50 -9.46
C GLN A 238 3.75 4.92 -9.68
N LEU A 239 4.14 3.91 -8.89
CA LEU A 239 5.41 3.21 -9.07
C LEU A 239 5.51 2.61 -10.48
N GLY A 240 4.51 1.84 -10.92
CA GLY A 240 4.52 1.16 -12.22
C GLY A 240 4.46 2.10 -13.41
N ALA A 241 3.56 3.11 -13.37
CA ALA A 241 3.36 4.04 -14.49
C ALA A 241 4.50 5.06 -14.65
N THR A 242 5.29 5.32 -13.62
CA THR A 242 6.35 6.34 -13.66
C THR A 242 7.76 5.77 -13.81
N VAL A 243 7.95 4.46 -13.61
CA VAL A 243 9.23 3.81 -13.81
C VAL A 243 9.72 3.92 -15.27
N ASP A 244 8.79 3.92 -16.24
CA ASP A 244 9.11 4.06 -17.65
C ASP A 244 9.76 5.42 -17.97
N TYR A 245 9.40 6.48 -17.25
CA TYR A 245 10.05 7.79 -17.41
C TYR A 245 11.51 7.76 -16.98
N ALA A 246 11.80 7.07 -15.89
CA ALA A 246 13.15 6.90 -15.37
C ALA A 246 13.98 5.98 -16.28
N ILE A 247 13.41 4.89 -16.79
CA ILE A 247 14.05 3.98 -17.76
C ILE A 247 14.37 4.72 -19.04
N LEU A 248 13.41 5.46 -19.62
CA LEU A 248 13.60 6.25 -20.83
C LEU A 248 14.72 7.28 -20.66
N THR A 249 14.69 8.01 -19.54
CA THR A 249 15.72 9.04 -19.24
C THR A 249 17.09 8.40 -19.07
N THR A 250 17.18 7.27 -18.41
CA THR A 250 18.44 6.55 -18.21
C THR A 250 19.00 6.02 -19.54
N ASN A 251 18.15 5.42 -20.39
CA ASN A 251 18.55 4.94 -21.72
C ASN A 251 19.07 6.08 -22.60
N ASN A 252 18.36 7.21 -22.63
CA ASN A 252 18.79 8.38 -23.37
C ASN A 252 20.10 8.94 -22.83
N TYR A 253 20.31 8.92 -21.49
CA TYR A 253 21.56 9.35 -20.89
C TYR A 253 22.73 8.44 -21.33
N ILE A 254 22.60 7.14 -21.24
CA ILE A 254 23.60 6.18 -21.65
C ILE A 254 23.94 6.34 -23.16
N ALA A 255 22.91 6.57 -23.99
CA ALA A 255 23.10 6.80 -25.41
C ALA A 255 23.88 8.10 -25.69
N CYS A 256 23.46 9.22 -25.08
CA CYS A 256 24.13 10.52 -25.24
C CYS A 256 25.54 10.52 -24.65
N ARG A 257 25.78 9.74 -23.60
CA ARG A 257 27.07 9.67 -22.92
C ARG A 257 28.18 9.00 -23.75
N LYS A 258 27.80 8.23 -24.77
CA LYS A 258 28.78 7.65 -25.72
C LYS A 258 29.49 8.70 -26.59
N GLU A 259 28.83 9.84 -26.83
CA GLU A 259 29.30 10.89 -27.74
C GLU A 259 29.63 12.20 -27.02
N LEU A 260 29.03 12.43 -25.85
CA LEU A 260 29.10 13.69 -25.11
C LEU A 260 29.73 13.50 -23.73
N ASP A 261 30.25 14.57 -23.17
CA ASP A 261 30.65 14.59 -21.76
C ASP A 261 29.39 14.52 -20.83
N LYS A 262 29.58 14.10 -19.57
CA LYS A 262 28.48 13.85 -18.62
C LYS A 262 27.50 15.01 -18.46
N ASN A 263 27.98 16.26 -18.52
CA ASN A 263 27.12 17.42 -18.34
C ASN A 263 26.32 17.75 -19.62
N ALA A 264 26.97 17.65 -20.79
CA ALA A 264 26.30 17.83 -22.08
C ALA A 264 25.30 16.68 -22.35
N ALA A 265 25.69 15.46 -22.01
CA ALA A 265 24.83 14.29 -22.12
C ALA A 265 23.54 14.47 -21.27
N ALA A 266 23.61 14.95 -20.03
CA ALA A 266 22.46 15.19 -19.20
C ALA A 266 21.49 16.25 -19.79
N VAL A 267 22.03 17.33 -20.35
CA VAL A 267 21.21 18.37 -21.01
C VAL A 267 20.55 17.83 -22.29
N GLU A 268 21.26 17.04 -23.08
CA GLU A 268 20.73 16.46 -24.31
C GLU A 268 19.66 15.38 -23.98
N THR A 269 19.91 14.57 -22.94
CA THR A 269 18.94 13.60 -22.42
C THR A 269 17.62 14.25 -22.09
N LEU A 270 17.65 15.36 -21.35
CA LEU A 270 16.42 16.11 -21.01
C LEU A 270 15.66 16.57 -22.26
N LYS A 271 16.36 17.06 -23.28
CA LYS A 271 15.69 17.48 -24.52
C LYS A 271 14.99 16.32 -25.22
N ARG A 272 15.60 15.14 -25.22
CA ARG A 272 15.03 13.94 -25.86
C ARG A 272 13.91 13.30 -25.04
N SER A 273 13.99 13.34 -23.70
CA SER A 273 13.05 12.66 -22.82
C SER A 273 11.82 13.49 -22.47
N ILE A 274 11.95 14.83 -22.29
CA ILE A 274 10.88 15.71 -21.87
C ILE A 274 9.62 15.58 -22.73
N PRO A 275 9.65 15.57 -24.07
CA PRO A 275 8.42 15.49 -24.87
C PRO A 275 7.62 14.23 -24.57
N SER A 276 8.28 13.08 -24.46
CA SER A 276 7.60 11.81 -24.15
C SER A 276 7.04 11.78 -22.74
N ILE A 277 7.83 12.24 -21.75
CA ILE A 277 7.41 12.30 -20.35
C ILE A 277 6.21 13.22 -20.18
N LEU A 278 6.25 14.41 -20.79
CA LEU A 278 5.13 15.36 -20.71
C LEU A 278 3.87 14.82 -21.37
N THR A 279 3.99 14.19 -22.54
CA THR A 279 2.81 13.63 -23.24
C THR A 279 2.16 12.54 -22.40
N SER A 280 2.90 11.53 -21.95
CA SER A 280 2.37 10.42 -21.17
C SER A 280 1.90 10.86 -19.78
N GLY A 281 2.69 11.68 -19.10
CA GLY A 281 2.33 12.19 -17.77
C GLY A 281 1.14 13.13 -17.79
N SER A 282 0.99 13.97 -18.84
CA SER A 282 -0.19 14.82 -18.99
C SER A 282 -1.46 14.01 -19.22
N ILE A 283 -1.40 12.93 -19.99
CA ILE A 283 -2.54 12.02 -20.18
C ILE A 283 -2.98 11.44 -18.83
N LEU A 284 -2.04 10.90 -18.06
CA LEU A 284 -2.34 10.33 -16.75
C LEU A 284 -2.90 11.38 -15.78
N THR A 285 -2.33 12.59 -15.80
CA THR A 285 -2.81 13.73 -15.01
C THR A 285 -4.25 14.09 -15.36
N ILE A 286 -4.54 14.28 -16.65
CA ILE A 286 -5.87 14.68 -17.14
C ILE A 286 -6.90 13.60 -16.78
N VAL A 287 -6.60 12.33 -17.03
CA VAL A 287 -7.48 11.22 -16.68
C VAL A 287 -7.75 11.18 -15.18
N GLY A 288 -6.71 11.36 -14.34
CA GLY A 288 -6.88 11.40 -12.89
C GLY A 288 -7.81 12.54 -12.43
N TYR A 289 -7.63 13.76 -12.95
CA TYR A 289 -8.49 14.89 -12.58
C TYR A 289 -9.91 14.77 -13.18
N ILE A 290 -10.07 14.20 -14.36
CA ILE A 290 -11.41 13.90 -14.92
C ILE A 290 -12.12 12.92 -13.97
N LEU A 291 -11.44 11.86 -13.53
CA LEU A 291 -12.01 10.89 -12.61
C LEU A 291 -12.43 11.53 -11.29
N TYR A 292 -11.63 12.45 -10.75
CA TYR A 292 -11.94 13.21 -9.55
C TYR A 292 -13.24 14.04 -9.68
N HIS A 293 -13.44 14.71 -10.82
CA HIS A 293 -14.59 15.60 -11.02
C HIS A 293 -15.87 14.90 -11.52
N VAL A 294 -15.73 13.73 -12.16
CA VAL A 294 -16.87 13.04 -12.80
C VAL A 294 -17.43 11.94 -11.90
N SER A 295 -16.59 11.36 -11.01
CA SER A 295 -17.04 10.25 -10.16
C SER A 295 -18.01 10.74 -9.09
N SER A 296 -19.16 10.08 -8.97
CA SER A 296 -20.12 10.24 -7.87
C SER A 296 -19.74 9.42 -6.64
N ILE A 297 -18.77 8.51 -6.76
CA ILE A 297 -18.25 7.70 -5.66
C ILE A 297 -17.00 8.39 -5.11
N ALA A 298 -17.04 8.82 -3.85
CA ALA A 298 -15.95 9.55 -3.20
C ALA A 298 -14.61 8.82 -3.34
N ALA A 299 -14.59 7.53 -3.03
CA ALA A 299 -13.39 6.69 -3.13
C ALA A 299 -12.68 6.74 -4.49
N ILE A 300 -13.46 6.68 -5.56
CA ILE A 300 -12.92 6.69 -6.93
C ILE A 300 -12.43 8.10 -7.29
N GLY A 301 -13.15 9.13 -6.85
CA GLY A 301 -12.73 10.52 -7.01
C GLY A 301 -11.39 10.78 -6.34
N ASP A 302 -11.24 10.42 -5.08
CA ASP A 302 -10.01 10.60 -4.32
C ASP A 302 -8.83 9.85 -4.93
N MET A 303 -9.03 8.60 -5.37
CA MET A 303 -8.01 7.87 -6.13
C MET A 303 -7.60 8.60 -7.41
N GLY A 304 -8.57 9.14 -8.15
CA GLY A 304 -8.30 9.96 -9.34
C GLY A 304 -7.44 11.19 -9.03
N HIS A 305 -7.77 11.91 -7.96
CA HIS A 305 -6.99 13.06 -7.49
C HIS A 305 -5.56 12.68 -7.12
N LEU A 306 -5.39 11.60 -6.36
CA LEU A 306 -4.07 11.09 -5.96
C LEU A 306 -3.23 10.68 -7.18
N ILE A 307 -3.81 10.01 -8.17
CA ILE A 307 -3.13 9.60 -9.41
C ILE A 307 -2.71 10.83 -10.22
N GLY A 308 -3.62 11.78 -10.42
CA GLY A 308 -3.35 13.00 -11.19
C GLY A 308 -2.21 13.83 -10.59
N ARG A 309 -2.26 14.06 -9.27
CA ARG A 309 -1.22 14.76 -8.51
C ARG A 309 0.10 14.00 -8.50
N GLY A 310 0.04 12.68 -8.30
CA GLY A 310 1.21 11.81 -8.33
C GLY A 310 1.94 11.81 -9.68
N ALA A 311 1.20 11.85 -10.78
CA ALA A 311 1.76 11.97 -12.12
C ALA A 311 2.52 13.30 -12.32
N ILE A 312 1.96 14.42 -11.87
CA ILE A 312 2.63 15.72 -11.93
C ILE A 312 3.93 15.72 -11.12
N LEU A 313 3.87 15.24 -9.88
CA LEU A 313 5.05 15.16 -9.00
C LEU A 313 6.14 14.28 -9.60
N SER A 314 5.78 13.12 -10.13
CA SER A 314 6.72 12.21 -10.78
C SER A 314 7.37 12.84 -12.02
N MET A 315 6.58 13.51 -12.88
CA MET A 315 7.14 14.24 -14.04
C MET A 315 8.14 15.31 -13.61
N ILE A 316 7.81 16.12 -12.60
CA ILE A 316 8.67 17.18 -12.08
C ILE A 316 9.97 16.57 -11.55
N LEU A 317 9.89 15.54 -10.71
CA LEU A 317 11.08 14.93 -10.10
C LEU A 317 11.95 14.19 -11.13
N VAL A 318 11.36 13.48 -12.08
CA VAL A 318 12.12 12.84 -13.14
C VAL A 318 12.79 13.89 -14.03
N CYS A 319 12.16 15.00 -14.35
CA CYS A 319 12.78 16.06 -15.15
C CYS A 319 13.83 16.88 -14.40
N THR A 320 13.78 16.95 -13.07
CA THR A 320 14.68 17.81 -12.28
C THR A 320 15.73 17.03 -11.50
N LEU A 321 15.32 15.99 -10.77
CA LEU A 321 16.19 15.19 -9.91
C LEU A 321 16.97 14.14 -10.69
N MET A 322 16.32 13.44 -11.64
CA MET A 322 16.92 12.33 -12.37
C MET A 322 18.22 12.71 -13.10
N PRO A 323 18.32 13.84 -13.86
CA PRO A 323 19.58 14.22 -14.51
C PRO A 323 20.73 14.47 -13.54
N ALA A 324 20.41 14.98 -12.34
CA ALA A 324 21.40 15.20 -11.29
C ALA A 324 21.94 13.87 -10.75
N LEU A 325 21.05 12.90 -10.49
CA LEU A 325 21.44 11.56 -10.04
C LEU A 325 22.22 10.79 -11.10
N LEU A 326 21.84 10.90 -12.37
CA LEU A 326 22.57 10.27 -13.48
C LEU A 326 24.01 10.80 -13.62
N VAL A 327 24.21 12.11 -13.43
CA VAL A 327 25.56 12.70 -13.47
C VAL A 327 26.39 12.29 -12.24
N LEU A 328 25.77 12.17 -11.06
CA LEU A 328 26.46 11.66 -9.88
C LEU A 328 26.83 10.19 -10.03
N GLY A 329 25.90 9.39 -10.57
CA GLY A 329 26.09 7.96 -10.85
C GLY A 329 26.82 7.64 -12.15
N ASP A 330 27.33 8.63 -12.89
CA ASP A 330 27.92 8.46 -14.24
C ASP A 330 28.97 7.34 -14.31
N ARG A 331 29.84 7.26 -13.29
CA ARG A 331 30.87 6.23 -13.22
C ARG A 331 30.31 4.82 -13.11
N ILE A 332 29.16 4.68 -12.44
CA ILE A 332 28.47 3.41 -12.24
C ILE A 332 27.71 3.02 -13.50
N LEU A 333 27.02 3.98 -14.10
CA LEU A 333 26.23 3.81 -15.31
C LEU A 333 27.10 3.39 -16.53
N MET A 334 28.32 3.90 -16.61
CA MET A 334 29.23 3.62 -17.74
C MET A 334 30.05 2.34 -17.54
N ASN A 335 30.24 1.91 -16.28
CA ASN A 335 30.90 0.63 -15.98
C ASN A 335 29.82 -0.37 -15.56
N SER A 336 29.28 -1.11 -16.53
CA SER A 336 28.28 -2.16 -16.22
C SER A 336 28.89 -3.16 -15.23
N GLU A 337 28.32 -3.22 -14.02
CA GLU A 337 28.80 -4.12 -12.95
C GLU A 337 28.72 -5.58 -13.35
N LEU A 338 27.74 -5.95 -14.14
CA LEU A 338 27.61 -7.31 -14.66
C LEU A 338 28.74 -7.67 -15.61
N ASP A 339 29.29 -6.70 -16.33
CA ASP A 339 30.47 -6.93 -17.16
C ASP A 339 31.71 -7.09 -16.27
N MET A 340 31.83 -6.35 -15.17
CA MET A 340 32.89 -6.60 -14.17
C MET A 340 32.73 -7.95 -13.48
N ILE A 341 31.51 -8.34 -13.11
CA ILE A 341 31.20 -9.65 -12.51
C ILE A 341 31.49 -10.77 -13.52
N ARG A 342 31.09 -10.62 -14.79
CA ARG A 342 31.43 -11.56 -15.86
C ARG A 342 32.94 -11.69 -16.07
N GLU A 343 33.66 -10.57 -16.07
CA GLU A 343 35.09 -10.56 -16.18
C GLU A 343 35.77 -11.21 -14.97
N PHE A 344 35.26 -10.97 -13.76
CA PHE A 344 35.72 -11.63 -12.56
C PHE A 344 35.53 -13.15 -12.61
N PHE A 345 34.32 -13.63 -13.00
CA PHE A 345 34.07 -15.05 -13.15
C PHE A 345 34.85 -15.68 -14.30
N ARG A 346 35.08 -14.94 -15.41
CA ARG A 346 35.94 -15.38 -16.51
C ARG A 346 37.36 -15.55 -16.04
N LYS A 347 37.92 -14.55 -15.38
CA LYS A 347 39.30 -14.63 -14.80
C LYS A 347 39.42 -15.75 -13.77
N ARG A 348 38.37 -15.99 -12.97
CA ARG A 348 38.36 -17.08 -11.99
C ARG A 348 38.25 -18.45 -12.66
N ARG A 349 37.53 -18.56 -13.76
CA ARG A 349 37.44 -19.79 -14.57
C ARG A 349 38.76 -20.08 -15.31
N GLU A 350 39.40 -19.05 -15.82
CA GLU A 350 40.71 -19.16 -16.46
C GLU A 350 41.80 -19.59 -15.45
N ARG A 351 41.79 -19.03 -14.24
CA ARG A 351 42.71 -19.46 -13.15
C ARG A 351 42.48 -20.90 -12.72
N ARG A 352 41.24 -21.37 -12.68
CA ARG A 352 40.90 -22.78 -12.39
C ARG A 352 41.25 -23.72 -13.55
N GLY A 353 41.14 -23.27 -14.79
CA GLY A 353 41.55 -24.02 -15.99
C GLY A 353 43.07 -24.17 -16.10
N PHE A 354 43.83 -23.16 -15.67
CA PHE A 354 45.30 -23.21 -15.65
C PHE A 354 45.85 -24.15 -14.56
N GLY A 355 45.18 -24.23 -13.40
CA GLY A 355 45.51 -25.20 -12.34
C GLY A 355 45.30 -26.65 -12.79
N ARG A 356 44.23 -26.90 -13.60
CA ARG A 356 43.93 -28.24 -14.10
C ARG A 356 44.83 -28.71 -15.23
N LYS A 357 45.44 -27.79 -16.00
CA LYS A 357 46.45 -28.10 -17.02
C LYS A 357 47.84 -28.39 -16.42
N LYS A 358 48.17 -27.81 -15.23
CA LYS A 358 49.42 -28.11 -14.54
C LYS A 358 49.44 -29.48 -13.84
N THR A 359 48.27 -29.96 -13.43
CA THR A 359 48.14 -31.33 -12.81
C THR A 359 47.97 -32.44 -13.86
N ALA A 360 47.76 -32.11 -15.14
CA ALA A 360 47.65 -33.07 -16.22
C ALA A 360 48.93 -33.18 -17.12
N ALA A 361 49.99 -32.49 -16.72
CA ALA A 361 51.27 -32.45 -17.49
C ALA A 361 52.43 -33.13 -16.74
N GLU A 362 52.11 -33.98 -15.74
CA GLU A 362 53.06 -34.89 -15.15
C GLU A 362 52.48 -36.30 -15.16
N PRO A 363 52.66 -37.02 -16.29
CA PRO A 363 52.97 -38.42 -16.13
C PRO A 363 54.16 -38.84 -16.99
N ASP A 364 54.97 -39.72 -16.42
CA ASP A 364 55.86 -40.67 -17.06
C ASP A 364 57.19 -40.17 -17.67
N ALA A 365 58.04 -39.58 -16.78
CA ALA A 365 59.51 -39.65 -16.98
C ALA A 365 60.15 -40.86 -16.30
N CYS A 366 59.38 -41.77 -15.73
CA CYS A 366 59.92 -42.90 -14.94
C CYS A 366 59.68 -44.28 -15.55
N GLU A 367 59.10 -44.40 -16.74
CA GLU A 367 58.92 -45.69 -17.44
C GLU A 367 59.81 -45.89 -18.67
N GLU A 368 60.48 -44.89 -19.19
CA GLU A 368 61.43 -45.06 -20.31
C GLU A 368 62.83 -45.53 -19.88
N GLU A 369 63.24 -45.36 -18.63
CA GLU A 369 64.55 -45.83 -18.15
C GLU A 369 64.63 -47.32 -17.86
N LYS A 370 63.49 -48.01 -17.74
CA LYS A 370 63.43 -49.46 -17.52
C LYS A 370 63.27 -50.32 -18.79
N ARG A 371 63.25 -49.72 -19.99
CA ARG A 371 63.13 -50.44 -21.24
C ARG A 371 64.44 -50.57 -22.01
N ASN A 372 65.50 -49.93 -21.61
CA ASN A 372 66.82 -50.00 -22.24
C ASN A 372 67.84 -50.91 -21.52
N GLU A 373 67.47 -51.63 -20.47
CA GLU A 373 68.31 -52.60 -19.77
C GLU A 373 67.76 -54.02 -19.84
N ARG A 374 67.21 -54.42 -21.00
CA ARG A 374 67.02 -55.83 -21.36
C ARG A 374 67.40 -56.14 -22.81
#